data_5039933f7278f0fde27bedca3fec35f9
#
_entry.id   5039933f7278f0fde27bedca3fec35f9
#
_cell.length_a   1.000
_cell.length_b   1.000
_cell.length_c   1.000
_cell.angle_alpha   90.00
_cell.angle_beta   90.00
_cell.angle_gamma   90.00
#
_symmetry.space_group_name_H-M   'P 1'
#
loop_
_entity.id
_entity.type
_entity.pdbx_description
1 polymer ?
#
loop_
_entity_poly.entity_id
_entity_poly.type
_entity_poly.pdbx_seq_one_letter_code
_entity_poly.pdbx_strand_id
1 'polypeptide(L)'
;QVAGKKLVVIEKDDQGKPDLGKSLLASAYSDDKADIAVGPTSSGVAMALLPVAEEYKKILLVEPAAADAITGDKWNKYIFRTGRNSSQDAISNAVAVDKAGTTIVTLAQDYAFGRDGVKAFKEAIKNAKLVHEEYLPQNTTDFTAGIQRVVDKLKDQPGRKVVMVIWAGGTPPYAALAAQELSKRFGIDVATGGNILSAMA
;
A
#
# COMPACT_ATOMS: atom_id res chain seq x y z
N GLN A 1 3.72 11.20 31.46
CA GLN A 1 5.15 11.26 31.78
C GLN A 1 5.80 9.89 31.54
N VAL A 2 6.99 9.90 30.97
CA VAL A 2 7.78 8.69 30.75
C VAL A 2 9.11 8.88 31.50
N ALA A 3 9.44 7.97 32.41
CA ALA A 3 10.65 8.05 33.24
C ALA A 3 10.82 9.43 33.94
N GLY A 4 9.73 10.01 34.43
CA GLY A 4 9.73 11.33 35.07
C GLY A 4 9.81 12.54 34.15
N LYS A 5 9.88 12.35 32.82
CA LYS A 5 9.95 13.42 31.81
C LYS A 5 8.59 13.65 31.15
N LYS A 6 8.32 14.90 30.79
CA LYS A 6 7.14 15.26 29.98
C LYS A 6 7.36 14.83 28.55
N LEU A 7 6.39 14.09 27.99
CA LEU A 7 6.33 13.83 26.55
C LEU A 7 5.88 15.10 25.82
N VAL A 8 6.63 15.52 24.81
CA VAL A 8 6.29 16.63 23.91
C VAL A 8 6.10 16.05 22.53
N VAL A 9 4.96 16.31 21.88
CA VAL A 9 4.66 15.90 20.52
C VAL A 9 4.82 17.12 19.61
N ILE A 10 5.56 16.95 18.53
CA ILE A 10 5.75 17.95 17.46
C ILE A 10 5.14 17.36 16.20
N GLU A 11 4.09 18.00 15.69
CA GLU A 11 3.38 17.54 14.51
C GLU A 11 3.95 18.23 13.25
N LYS A 12 4.16 17.43 12.19
CA LYS A 12 4.61 17.90 10.88
C LYS A 12 3.82 17.17 9.79
N ASP A 13 3.28 17.91 8.83
CA ASP A 13 2.48 17.37 7.73
C ASP A 13 3.32 17.25 6.45
N ASP A 14 3.62 16.04 6.04
CA ASP A 14 4.37 15.74 4.81
C ASP A 14 3.52 15.84 3.53
N GLN A 15 2.20 15.97 3.63
CA GLN A 15 1.26 16.06 2.51
C GLN A 15 1.40 14.90 1.51
N GLY A 16 1.90 13.75 1.93
CA GLY A 16 2.21 12.62 1.06
C GLY A 16 3.35 12.87 0.07
N LYS A 17 4.15 13.92 0.28
CA LYS A 17 5.25 14.34 -0.60
C LYS A 17 6.60 13.88 -0.04
N PRO A 18 7.34 12.97 -0.73
CA PRO A 18 8.62 12.43 -0.25
C PRO A 18 9.66 13.49 0.09
N ASP A 19 9.84 14.50 -0.77
CA ASP A 19 10.85 15.55 -0.56
C ASP A 19 10.50 16.45 0.62
N LEU A 20 9.21 16.77 0.80
CA LEU A 20 8.75 17.54 1.96
C LEU A 20 8.95 16.73 3.24
N GLY A 21 8.52 15.47 3.26
CA GLY A 21 8.71 14.58 4.41
C GLY A 21 10.17 14.48 4.82
N LYS A 22 11.08 14.31 3.84
CA LYS A 22 12.53 14.29 4.06
C LYS A 22 13.04 15.56 4.75
N SER A 23 12.65 16.74 4.26
CA SER A 23 13.04 18.02 4.86
C SER A 23 12.47 18.21 6.28
N LEU A 24 11.21 17.82 6.49
CA LEU A 24 10.56 17.91 7.79
C LEU A 24 11.17 16.97 8.82
N LEU A 25 11.55 15.75 8.44
CA LEU A 25 12.24 14.82 9.35
C LEU A 25 13.64 15.33 9.72
N ALA A 26 14.37 15.84 8.75
CA ALA A 26 15.68 16.45 8.99
C ALA A 26 15.57 17.60 10.00
N SER A 27 14.63 18.53 9.81
CA SER A 27 14.41 19.63 10.76
C SER A 27 13.94 19.16 12.14
N ALA A 28 13.10 18.12 12.18
CA ALA A 28 12.68 17.55 13.47
C ALA A 28 13.87 17.04 14.29
N TYR A 29 14.84 16.40 13.64
CA TYR A 29 16.03 15.89 14.34
C TYR A 29 17.08 16.97 14.61
N SER A 30 17.29 17.93 13.69
CA SER A 30 18.32 18.95 13.80
C SER A 30 17.88 20.14 14.65
N ASP A 31 16.70 20.71 14.37
CA ASP A 31 16.26 21.98 14.95
C ASP A 31 15.39 21.74 16.19
N ASP A 32 14.38 20.89 16.05
CA ASP A 32 13.45 20.57 17.15
C ASP A 32 14.04 19.59 18.19
N LYS A 33 15.21 18.97 17.89
CA LYS A 33 15.89 18.00 18.76
C LYS A 33 15.03 16.79 19.12
N ALA A 34 14.12 16.38 18.24
CA ALA A 34 13.30 15.19 18.47
C ALA A 34 14.16 13.94 18.74
N ASP A 35 13.76 13.14 19.74
CA ASP A 35 14.45 11.88 20.07
C ASP A 35 14.03 10.74 19.15
N ILE A 36 12.73 10.70 18.80
CA ILE A 36 12.10 9.65 17.98
C ILE A 36 11.11 10.33 17.02
N ALA A 37 11.04 9.88 15.79
CA ALA A 37 9.96 10.23 14.88
C ALA A 37 9.01 9.03 14.70
N VAL A 38 7.71 9.33 14.50
CA VAL A 38 6.66 8.33 14.24
C VAL A 38 5.91 8.70 12.97
N GLY A 39 5.70 7.76 12.09
CA GLY A 39 5.10 7.93 10.76
C GLY A 39 6.04 7.38 9.69
N PRO A 40 5.84 7.70 8.42
CA PRO A 40 4.69 8.36 7.80
C PRO A 40 3.60 7.37 7.39
N THR A 41 2.50 7.89 6.85
CA THR A 41 1.43 7.04 6.27
C THR A 41 1.82 6.49 4.90
N SER A 42 2.42 7.31 4.05
CA SER A 42 2.79 6.92 2.69
C SER A 42 4.09 6.10 2.66
N SER A 43 4.05 4.92 2.02
CA SER A 43 5.26 4.13 1.79
C SER A 43 6.29 4.85 0.91
N GLY A 44 5.84 5.69 -0.03
CA GLY A 44 6.73 6.53 -0.84
C GLY A 44 7.48 7.55 0.01
N VAL A 45 6.80 8.21 0.95
CA VAL A 45 7.44 9.10 1.93
C VAL A 45 8.36 8.29 2.83
N ALA A 46 7.91 7.15 3.39
CA ALA A 46 8.73 6.31 4.25
C ALA A 46 10.09 5.98 3.61
N MET A 47 10.09 5.57 2.35
CA MET A 47 11.32 5.25 1.62
C MET A 47 12.30 6.43 1.56
N ALA A 48 11.80 7.66 1.44
CA ALA A 48 12.63 8.87 1.45
C ALA A 48 13.17 9.21 2.86
N LEU A 49 12.48 8.79 3.93
CA LEU A 49 12.87 9.05 5.31
C LEU A 49 13.94 8.09 5.84
N LEU A 50 14.04 6.87 5.29
CA LEU A 50 14.99 5.85 5.80
C LEU A 50 16.45 6.35 5.87
N PRO A 51 17.01 6.95 4.80
CA PRO A 51 18.38 7.47 4.87
C PRO A 51 18.53 8.67 5.80
N VAL A 52 17.49 9.47 6.02
CA VAL A 52 17.54 10.60 6.97
C VAL A 52 17.68 10.10 8.40
N ALA A 53 16.91 9.08 8.78
CA ALA A 53 17.03 8.46 10.11
C ALA A 53 18.46 7.91 10.36
N GLU A 54 19.07 7.32 9.35
CA GLU A 54 20.44 6.83 9.41
C GLU A 54 21.47 7.97 9.52
N GLU A 55 21.32 9.03 8.73
CA GLU A 55 22.20 10.21 8.75
C GLU A 55 22.22 10.87 10.12
N TYR A 56 21.05 11.08 10.71
CA TYR A 56 20.92 11.71 12.03
C TYR A 56 21.11 10.73 13.19
N LYS A 57 21.23 9.42 12.92
CA LYS A 57 21.34 8.35 13.94
C LYS A 57 20.20 8.39 14.96
N LYS A 58 19.00 8.64 14.47
CA LYS A 58 17.77 8.79 15.28
C LYS A 58 16.72 7.76 14.85
N ILE A 59 15.93 7.30 15.81
CA ILE A 59 14.90 6.28 15.56
C ILE A 59 13.75 6.87 14.74
N LEU A 60 13.40 6.16 13.66
CA LEU A 60 12.15 6.33 12.93
C LEU A 60 11.27 5.09 13.15
N LEU A 61 10.15 5.27 13.84
CA LEU A 61 9.13 4.26 14.02
C LEU A 61 8.10 4.40 12.89
N VAL A 62 8.17 3.52 11.90
CA VAL A 62 7.28 3.59 10.73
C VAL A 62 5.91 3.02 11.06
N GLU A 63 4.88 3.87 10.90
CA GLU A 63 3.48 3.54 11.14
C GLU A 63 2.58 4.52 10.36
N PRO A 64 1.62 4.09 9.53
CA PRO A 64 1.26 2.71 9.15
C PRO A 64 1.79 2.27 7.76
N ALA A 65 2.80 2.93 7.19
CA ALA A 65 3.33 2.58 5.86
C ALA A 65 3.73 1.10 5.78
N ALA A 66 3.26 0.39 4.75
CA ALA A 66 3.26 -1.07 4.72
C ALA A 66 4.24 -1.72 3.74
N ALA A 67 4.91 -0.96 2.82
CA ALA A 67 5.83 -1.55 1.86
C ALA A 67 6.88 -2.46 2.53
N ASP A 68 7.13 -3.64 1.96
CA ASP A 68 8.04 -4.63 2.52
C ASP A 68 9.48 -4.13 2.57
N ALA A 69 9.88 -3.34 1.57
CA ALA A 69 11.23 -2.78 1.46
C ALA A 69 11.64 -1.96 2.69
N ILE A 70 10.68 -1.36 3.43
CA ILE A 70 10.96 -0.53 4.61
C ILE A 70 11.75 -1.28 5.68
N THR A 71 11.38 -2.53 5.95
CA THR A 71 12.07 -3.41 6.90
C THR A 71 12.73 -4.60 6.23
N GLY A 72 12.81 -4.60 4.89
CA GLY A 72 13.50 -5.54 4.04
C GLY A 72 14.81 -4.98 3.50
N ASP A 73 14.93 -4.90 2.18
CA ASP A 73 16.17 -4.55 1.47
C ASP A 73 16.62 -3.09 1.66
N LYS A 74 15.73 -2.20 2.13
CA LYS A 74 16.04 -0.79 2.42
C LYS A 74 16.20 -0.48 3.92
N TRP A 75 16.06 -1.50 4.76
CA TRP A 75 16.17 -1.36 6.21
C TRP A 75 17.56 -0.88 6.65
N ASN A 76 17.58 -0.07 7.69
CA ASN A 76 18.77 0.22 8.49
C ASN A 76 18.44 0.13 9.99
N LYS A 77 19.45 0.12 10.83
CA LYS A 77 19.32 -0.14 12.28
C LYS A 77 18.53 0.90 13.08
N TYR A 78 18.16 2.02 12.47
CA TYR A 78 17.37 3.08 13.10
C TYR A 78 15.88 2.98 12.76
N ILE A 79 15.50 2.02 11.91
CA ILE A 79 14.13 1.84 11.42
C ILE A 79 13.45 0.72 12.17
N PHE A 80 12.28 1.03 12.72
CA PHE A 80 11.38 0.08 13.36
C PHE A 80 9.99 0.22 12.76
N ARG A 81 9.20 -0.86 12.76
CA ARG A 81 7.80 -0.86 12.33
C ARG A 81 6.97 -1.66 13.33
N THR A 82 5.83 -1.10 13.76
CA THR A 82 4.89 -1.78 14.66
C THR A 82 3.69 -2.36 13.92
N GLY A 83 3.37 -1.82 12.75
CA GLY A 83 2.26 -2.28 11.92
C GLY A 83 2.59 -3.48 11.02
N ARG A 84 1.59 -3.89 10.26
CA ARG A 84 1.68 -4.93 9.24
C ARG A 84 2.56 -4.51 8.07
N ASN A 85 2.92 -5.47 7.22
CA ASN A 85 3.58 -5.24 5.94
C ASN A 85 2.76 -5.78 4.75
N SER A 86 3.17 -5.43 3.52
CA SER A 86 2.50 -5.84 2.30
C SER A 86 2.46 -7.36 2.10
N SER A 87 3.48 -8.10 2.52
CA SER A 87 3.51 -9.56 2.46
C SER A 87 2.44 -10.19 3.36
N GLN A 88 2.23 -9.67 4.56
CA GLN A 88 1.18 -10.15 5.46
C GLN A 88 -0.22 -9.91 4.88
N ASP A 89 -0.47 -8.71 4.34
CA ASP A 89 -1.71 -8.39 3.65
C ASP A 89 -1.92 -9.31 2.44
N ALA A 90 -0.87 -9.53 1.64
CA ALA A 90 -0.91 -10.36 0.43
C ALA A 90 -1.24 -11.83 0.74
N ILE A 91 -0.63 -12.39 1.77
CA ILE A 91 -0.92 -13.78 2.21
C ILE A 91 -2.37 -13.90 2.64
N SER A 92 -2.88 -12.96 3.44
CA SER A 92 -4.28 -12.93 3.87
C SER A 92 -5.23 -12.88 2.68
N ASN A 93 -4.93 -12.03 1.69
CA ASN A 93 -5.76 -11.86 0.49
C ASN A 93 -5.69 -13.07 -0.44
N ALA A 94 -4.51 -13.68 -0.57
CA ALA A 94 -4.33 -14.88 -1.38
C ALA A 94 -5.23 -16.04 -0.90
N VAL A 95 -5.37 -16.22 0.42
CA VAL A 95 -6.24 -17.29 0.99
C VAL A 95 -7.67 -17.22 0.42
N ALA A 96 -8.20 -16.04 0.17
CA ALA A 96 -9.56 -15.86 -0.33
C ALA A 96 -9.71 -16.19 -1.82
N VAL A 97 -8.67 -15.99 -2.63
CA VAL A 97 -8.77 -16.04 -4.10
C VAL A 97 -7.87 -17.08 -4.75
N ASP A 98 -6.88 -17.63 -4.06
CA ASP A 98 -5.91 -18.59 -4.61
C ASP A 98 -6.51 -19.99 -4.75
N LYS A 99 -7.41 -20.17 -5.72
CA LYS A 99 -8.04 -21.44 -6.03
C LYS A 99 -7.75 -21.83 -7.48
N ALA A 100 -7.55 -23.13 -7.72
CA ALA A 100 -7.43 -23.66 -9.08
C ALA A 100 -8.62 -23.25 -9.95
N GLY A 101 -8.37 -22.86 -11.20
CA GLY A 101 -9.40 -22.35 -12.12
C GLY A 101 -9.77 -20.87 -11.87
N THR A 102 -9.09 -20.16 -10.97
CA THR A 102 -9.26 -18.72 -10.80
C THR A 102 -8.25 -17.96 -11.65
N THR A 103 -8.72 -17.01 -12.47
CA THR A 103 -7.89 -16.05 -13.21
C THR A 103 -7.98 -14.68 -12.54
N ILE A 104 -6.82 -14.07 -12.29
CA ILE A 104 -6.71 -12.82 -11.52
C ILE A 104 -6.04 -11.75 -12.37
N VAL A 105 -6.52 -10.52 -12.25
CA VAL A 105 -5.84 -9.28 -12.61
C VAL A 105 -5.68 -8.43 -11.37
N THR A 106 -4.54 -7.81 -11.15
CA THR A 106 -4.38 -6.80 -10.09
C THR A 106 -4.64 -5.40 -10.63
N LEU A 107 -5.27 -4.55 -9.82
CA LEU A 107 -5.40 -3.11 -10.04
C LEU A 107 -4.78 -2.38 -8.86
N ALA A 108 -3.66 -1.70 -9.08
CA ALA A 108 -2.86 -1.13 -8.01
C ALA A 108 -2.42 0.32 -8.27
N GLN A 109 -2.13 1.04 -7.20
CA GLN A 109 -1.49 2.35 -7.30
C GLN A 109 -0.02 2.22 -7.72
N ASP A 110 0.40 3.09 -8.63
CA ASP A 110 1.76 3.11 -9.17
C ASP A 110 2.75 3.86 -8.26
N TYR A 111 3.03 3.30 -7.08
CA TYR A 111 4.09 3.74 -6.17
C TYR A 111 4.51 2.58 -5.23
N ALA A 112 5.45 2.83 -4.30
CA ALA A 112 6.06 1.79 -3.47
C ALA A 112 5.07 0.83 -2.81
N PHE A 113 3.96 1.34 -2.22
CA PHE A 113 2.94 0.49 -1.59
C PHE A 113 2.29 -0.47 -2.60
N GLY A 114 1.80 0.06 -3.74
CA GLY A 114 1.10 -0.75 -4.74
C GLY A 114 2.02 -1.75 -5.42
N ARG A 115 3.24 -1.35 -5.75
CA ARG A 115 4.26 -2.21 -6.36
C ARG A 115 4.66 -3.36 -5.46
N ASP A 116 4.99 -3.08 -4.20
CA ASP A 116 5.32 -4.11 -3.20
C ASP A 116 4.12 -5.02 -2.91
N GLY A 117 2.93 -4.46 -2.82
CA GLY A 117 1.71 -5.22 -2.60
C GLY A 117 1.41 -6.22 -3.72
N VAL A 118 1.55 -5.80 -4.99
CA VAL A 118 1.36 -6.71 -6.14
C VAL A 118 2.44 -7.78 -6.17
N LYS A 119 3.70 -7.42 -5.94
CA LYS A 119 4.81 -8.38 -5.86
C LYS A 119 4.54 -9.43 -4.79
N ALA A 120 4.22 -9.01 -3.58
CA ALA A 120 3.93 -9.91 -2.46
C ALA A 120 2.70 -10.80 -2.74
N PHE A 121 1.65 -10.25 -3.35
CA PHE A 121 0.47 -11.01 -3.74
C PHE A 121 0.81 -12.07 -4.79
N LYS A 122 1.59 -11.73 -5.81
CA LYS A 122 2.05 -12.65 -6.85
C LYS A 122 2.90 -13.80 -6.28
N GLU A 123 3.72 -13.53 -5.27
CA GLU A 123 4.50 -14.54 -4.57
C GLU A 123 3.65 -15.43 -3.67
N ALA A 124 2.55 -14.90 -3.12
CA ALA A 124 1.66 -15.63 -2.22
C ALA A 124 0.71 -16.60 -2.93
N ILE A 125 0.24 -16.28 -4.15
CA ILE A 125 -0.65 -17.18 -4.92
C ILE A 125 0.13 -18.36 -5.51
N LYS A 126 -0.48 -19.56 -5.49
CA LYS A 126 0.14 -20.81 -5.98
C LYS A 126 -0.74 -21.57 -6.98
N ASN A 127 -2.06 -21.43 -6.87
CA ASN A 127 -3.05 -22.20 -7.62
C ASN A 127 -3.81 -21.36 -8.65
N ALA A 128 -4.04 -20.09 -8.35
CA ALA A 128 -4.67 -19.13 -9.26
C ALA A 128 -3.67 -18.59 -10.28
N LYS A 129 -4.18 -18.11 -11.43
CA LYS A 129 -3.36 -17.55 -12.50
C LYS A 129 -3.48 -16.03 -12.53
N LEU A 130 -2.38 -15.31 -12.24
CA LEU A 130 -2.28 -13.88 -12.48
C LEU A 130 -1.93 -13.64 -13.96
N VAL A 131 -2.80 -12.96 -14.71
CA VAL A 131 -2.65 -12.75 -16.16
C VAL A 131 -2.28 -11.33 -16.54
N HIS A 132 -2.50 -10.36 -15.65
CA HIS A 132 -2.16 -8.95 -15.90
C HIS A 132 -2.02 -8.18 -14.59
N GLU A 133 -1.11 -7.22 -14.58
CA GLU A 133 -0.90 -6.27 -13.51
C GLU A 133 -1.20 -4.88 -14.05
N GLU A 134 -2.31 -4.27 -13.62
CA GLU A 134 -2.69 -2.91 -13.98
C GLU A 134 -2.22 -1.94 -12.91
N TYR A 135 -1.46 -0.93 -13.32
CA TYR A 135 -1.00 0.13 -12.43
C TYR A 135 -1.53 1.48 -12.90
N LEU A 136 -2.10 2.24 -11.98
CA LEU A 136 -2.59 3.59 -12.23
C LEU A 136 -1.90 4.60 -11.33
N PRO A 137 -1.65 5.82 -11.80
CA PRO A 137 -1.07 6.89 -10.99
C PRO A 137 -1.80 7.08 -9.65
N GLN A 138 -1.05 7.43 -8.61
CA GLN A 138 -1.57 7.58 -7.25
C GLN A 138 -2.72 8.60 -7.15
N ASN A 139 -2.70 9.63 -7.99
CA ASN A 139 -3.69 10.70 -8.04
C ASN A 139 -4.79 10.47 -9.10
N THR A 140 -4.96 9.24 -9.59
CA THR A 140 -6.01 8.91 -10.58
C THR A 140 -7.39 9.21 -10.01
N THR A 141 -8.20 9.93 -10.77
CA THR A 141 -9.61 10.23 -10.47
C THR A 141 -10.58 9.57 -11.47
N ASP A 142 -10.12 9.33 -12.70
CA ASP A 142 -10.87 8.59 -13.72
C ASP A 142 -10.26 7.20 -13.94
N PHE A 143 -11.01 6.18 -13.56
CA PHE A 143 -10.61 4.78 -13.64
C PHE A 143 -11.09 4.08 -14.90
N THR A 144 -11.85 4.74 -15.78
CA THR A 144 -12.55 4.14 -16.92
C THR A 144 -11.60 3.33 -17.80
N ALA A 145 -10.52 3.94 -18.26
CA ALA A 145 -9.57 3.27 -19.15
C ALA A 145 -8.85 2.10 -18.46
N GLY A 146 -8.48 2.24 -17.18
CA GLY A 146 -7.87 1.16 -16.41
C GLY A 146 -8.81 -0.01 -16.19
N ILE A 147 -10.07 0.25 -15.85
CA ILE A 147 -11.10 -0.78 -15.71
C ILE A 147 -11.37 -1.48 -17.03
N GLN A 148 -11.40 -0.75 -18.13
CA GLN A 148 -11.59 -1.36 -19.45
C GLN A 148 -10.46 -2.36 -19.78
N ARG A 149 -9.21 -2.01 -19.50
CA ARG A 149 -8.08 -2.94 -19.69
C ARG A 149 -8.19 -4.17 -18.81
N VAL A 150 -8.60 -4.01 -17.55
CA VAL A 150 -8.87 -5.13 -16.62
C VAL A 150 -9.96 -6.05 -17.19
N VAL A 151 -11.08 -5.50 -17.64
CA VAL A 151 -12.20 -6.25 -18.24
C VAL A 151 -11.74 -7.01 -19.49
N ASP A 152 -11.00 -6.36 -20.38
CA ASP A 152 -10.51 -6.97 -21.62
C ASP A 152 -9.56 -8.16 -21.38
N LYS A 153 -8.86 -8.18 -20.25
CA LYS A 153 -8.00 -9.29 -19.82
C LYS A 153 -8.77 -10.44 -19.17
N LEU A 154 -9.93 -10.17 -18.56
CA LEU A 154 -10.67 -11.15 -17.77
C LEU A 154 -11.94 -11.67 -18.44
N LYS A 155 -12.65 -10.88 -19.24
CA LYS A 155 -14.02 -11.19 -19.71
C LYS A 155 -14.12 -12.56 -20.40
N ASP A 156 -13.13 -12.94 -21.20
CA ASP A 156 -13.11 -14.18 -21.99
C ASP A 156 -12.34 -15.33 -21.31
N GLN A 157 -11.85 -15.13 -20.08
CA GLN A 157 -11.16 -16.17 -19.33
C GLN A 157 -12.15 -17.19 -18.78
N PRO A 158 -11.80 -18.50 -18.82
CA PRO A 158 -12.64 -19.55 -18.24
C PRO A 158 -12.59 -19.53 -16.71
N GLY A 159 -13.60 -20.11 -16.08
CA GLY A 159 -13.68 -20.29 -14.64
C GLY A 159 -13.94 -19.00 -13.85
N ARG A 160 -13.47 -18.97 -12.62
CA ARG A 160 -13.62 -17.80 -11.75
C ARG A 160 -12.67 -16.69 -12.16
N LYS A 161 -13.18 -15.47 -12.25
CA LYS A 161 -12.45 -14.26 -12.65
C LYS A 161 -12.46 -13.26 -11.51
N VAL A 162 -11.29 -12.75 -11.12
CA VAL A 162 -11.14 -11.82 -10.00
C VAL A 162 -10.28 -10.63 -10.39
N VAL A 163 -10.73 -9.43 -10.09
CA VAL A 163 -9.86 -8.27 -9.99
C VAL A 163 -9.48 -8.03 -8.53
N MET A 164 -8.19 -8.11 -8.24
CA MET A 164 -7.63 -7.82 -6.92
C MET A 164 -7.19 -6.36 -6.86
N VAL A 165 -7.83 -5.57 -6.00
CA VAL A 165 -7.53 -4.15 -5.83
C VAL A 165 -6.53 -3.96 -4.69
N ILE A 166 -5.40 -3.31 -4.99
CA ILE A 166 -4.33 -2.96 -4.02
C ILE A 166 -4.17 -1.44 -4.05
N TRP A 167 -4.99 -0.76 -3.24
CA TRP A 167 -5.10 0.70 -3.26
C TRP A 167 -5.16 1.27 -1.84
N ALA A 168 -4.25 2.18 -1.52
CA ALA A 168 -4.27 2.89 -0.24
C ALA A 168 -5.37 3.97 -0.24
N GLY A 169 -6.15 4.05 0.86
CA GLY A 169 -7.31 4.93 0.92
C GLY A 169 -8.54 4.44 0.14
N GLY A 170 -8.53 3.27 -0.28
CA GLY A 170 -9.43 2.21 -0.74
C GLY A 170 -10.66 2.48 -1.56
N THR A 171 -11.42 3.53 -1.38
CA THR A 171 -12.77 3.58 -1.96
C THR A 171 -12.87 3.95 -3.44
N PRO A 172 -12.07 4.87 -4.02
CA PRO A 172 -12.32 5.33 -5.38
C PRO A 172 -12.30 4.24 -6.46
N PRO A 173 -11.26 3.38 -6.58
CA PRO A 173 -11.26 2.35 -7.60
C PRO A 173 -12.32 1.28 -7.34
N TYR A 174 -12.60 0.96 -6.07
CA TYR A 174 -13.64 0.01 -5.72
C TYR A 174 -15.02 0.49 -6.12
N ALA A 175 -15.35 1.75 -5.83
CA ALA A 175 -16.60 2.37 -6.24
C ALA A 175 -16.74 2.41 -7.78
N ALA A 176 -15.67 2.75 -8.49
CA ALA A 176 -15.64 2.76 -9.95
C ALA A 176 -15.86 1.35 -10.56
N LEU A 177 -15.25 0.31 -9.98
CA LEU A 177 -15.46 -1.09 -10.39
C LEU A 177 -16.89 -1.56 -10.08
N ALA A 178 -17.42 -1.22 -8.91
CA ALA A 178 -18.78 -1.56 -8.53
C ALA A 178 -19.83 -0.90 -9.46
N ALA A 179 -19.62 0.37 -9.83
CA ALA A 179 -20.47 1.10 -10.76
C ALA A 179 -20.54 0.47 -12.15
N GLN A 180 -19.51 -0.31 -12.55
CA GLN A 180 -19.52 -1.05 -13.82
C GLN A 180 -20.26 -2.38 -13.76
N GLU A 181 -20.81 -2.77 -12.62
CA GLU A 181 -21.53 -4.04 -12.42
C GLU A 181 -20.77 -5.26 -12.96
N LEU A 182 -19.45 -5.35 -12.73
CA LEU A 182 -18.55 -6.31 -13.37
C LEU A 182 -18.96 -7.77 -13.13
N SER A 183 -19.45 -8.08 -11.93
CA SER A 183 -19.93 -9.41 -11.60
C SER A 183 -21.15 -9.81 -12.44
N LYS A 184 -22.11 -8.89 -12.56
CA LYS A 184 -23.35 -9.12 -13.32
C LYS A 184 -23.13 -9.19 -14.84
N ARG A 185 -22.29 -8.31 -15.36
CA ARG A 185 -22.04 -8.19 -16.81
C ARG A 185 -21.06 -9.21 -17.36
N PHE A 186 -20.03 -9.56 -16.61
CA PHE A 186 -18.90 -10.34 -17.08
C PHE A 186 -18.52 -11.51 -16.15
N GLY A 187 -19.23 -11.69 -15.01
CA GLY A 187 -18.88 -12.68 -14.01
C GLY A 187 -17.50 -12.44 -13.36
N ILE A 188 -17.11 -11.16 -13.21
CA ILE A 188 -15.83 -10.76 -12.62
C ILE A 188 -16.09 -10.31 -11.19
N ASP A 189 -15.50 -11.02 -10.22
CA ASP A 189 -15.53 -10.64 -8.80
C ASP A 189 -14.51 -9.54 -8.53
N VAL A 190 -14.85 -8.63 -7.60
CA VAL A 190 -13.93 -7.62 -7.09
C VAL A 190 -13.50 -8.02 -5.70
N ALA A 191 -12.19 -8.21 -5.52
CA ALA A 191 -11.58 -8.46 -4.23
C ALA A 191 -10.65 -7.29 -3.87
N THR A 192 -10.50 -7.03 -2.60
CA THR A 192 -9.66 -5.93 -2.12
C THR A 192 -8.84 -6.38 -0.93
N GLY A 193 -7.58 -5.97 -0.97
CA GLY A 193 -6.67 -6.09 0.14
C GLY A 193 -6.40 -4.73 0.73
N GLY A 194 -6.84 -4.50 1.96
CA GLY A 194 -6.61 -3.27 2.67
C GLY A 194 -7.82 -2.82 3.50
N ASN A 195 -7.65 -1.76 4.26
CA ASN A 195 -8.64 -1.24 5.20
C ASN A 195 -9.84 -0.56 4.51
N ILE A 196 -10.61 -1.27 3.69
CA ILE A 196 -11.87 -0.73 3.16
C ILE A 196 -12.90 -0.53 4.27
N LEU A 197 -12.88 -1.35 5.31
CA LEU A 197 -13.84 -1.25 6.41
C LEU A 197 -13.79 0.09 7.15
N SER A 198 -12.63 0.74 7.21
CA SER A 198 -12.52 2.07 7.84
C SER A 198 -13.08 3.22 6.99
N ALA A 199 -13.32 2.99 5.70
CA ALA A 199 -13.85 4.00 4.78
C ALA A 199 -15.36 3.84 4.51
N MET A 200 -15.96 2.79 5.05
CA MET A 200 -17.39 2.49 4.94
C MET A 200 -18.16 2.69 6.27
N ALA A 201 -17.46 3.09 7.34
CA ALA A 201 -18.05 3.37 8.66
C ALA A 201 -18.46 4.84 8.81
#